data_d27bd2953cd7d4876419f0feddccb27d
#
_entry.id   d27bd2953cd7d4876419f0feddccb27d
#
_cell.length_a   1.000
_cell.length_b   1.000
_cell.length_c   1.000
_cell.angle_alpha   90.00
_cell.angle_beta   90.00
_cell.angle_gamma   90.00
#
_symmetry.space_group_name_H-M   'P 1'
#
loop_
_entity.id
_entity.type
_entity.pdbx_description
1 polymer ?
#
loop_
_entity_poly.entity_id
_entity_poly.type
_entity_poly.pdbx_seq_one_letter_code
_entity_poly.pdbx_strand_id
1 'polypeptide(L)'
;MSLRNTLFTRKRVITASAIALAISAGLIVPAVVQSNALQAKSVAETTALSESNGVHKEQLAIYPRIAKERVDNVAQATLVHAHSVIAQTKSKTDVTPLTNAVAYLSNYNVLSAKVVIHMTETTKDAIATTSAAAAEADRVAAEKAAAAAAAAAQAAAAQAAANTPDGARATARSMAASSYGWGDDQFQCLDSLWSKESGWRVDASNGSSGATGIPQALPGSKMATAGDDWATNAATQIKWGLGYIAGSYGTPCAAWSHSQSVNWY
;
A
#
# COMPACT_ATOMS: atom_id res chain seq x y z
N MET A 1 -34.11 40.36 30.36
CA MET A 1 -33.19 39.31 30.89
C MET A 1 -32.94 38.29 29.79
N SER A 2 -31.75 38.36 29.21
CA SER A 2 -31.30 37.58 28.07
C SER A 2 -30.58 36.34 28.54
N LEU A 3 -30.95 35.14 28.07
CA LEU A 3 -30.18 33.92 28.22
C LEU A 3 -29.87 33.41 26.82
N ARG A 4 -28.60 33.61 26.43
CA ARG A 4 -27.99 33.06 25.23
C ARG A 4 -27.71 31.58 25.46
N ASN A 5 -28.33 30.68 24.71
CA ASN A 5 -27.96 29.28 24.59
C ASN A 5 -26.82 29.17 23.55
N THR A 6 -25.62 28.90 24.02
CA THR A 6 -24.46 28.50 23.21
C THR A 6 -24.54 27.00 22.89
N LEU A 7 -24.83 26.68 21.66
CA LEU A 7 -24.72 25.33 21.11
C LEU A 7 -23.23 24.97 20.93
N PHE A 8 -22.74 24.08 21.76
CA PHE A 8 -21.44 23.45 21.63
C PHE A 8 -21.52 22.37 20.53
N THR A 9 -21.09 22.72 19.33
CA THR A 9 -20.84 21.73 18.26
C THR A 9 -19.55 20.98 18.60
N ARG A 10 -19.67 19.77 19.10
CA ARG A 10 -18.53 18.84 19.23
C ARG A 10 -18.12 18.36 17.85
N LYS A 11 -17.11 19.01 17.27
CA LYS A 11 -16.33 18.44 16.16
C LYS A 11 -15.61 17.21 16.70
N ARG A 12 -16.03 16.03 16.28
CA ARG A 12 -15.26 14.81 16.45
C ARG A 12 -14.07 14.88 15.51
N VAL A 13 -12.90 15.23 16.07
CA VAL A 13 -11.62 15.07 15.39
C VAL A 13 -11.35 13.57 15.36
N ILE A 14 -11.49 12.97 14.18
CA ILE A 14 -10.99 11.62 13.93
C ILE A 14 -9.48 11.79 13.75
N THR A 15 -8.74 11.55 14.82
CA THR A 15 -7.28 11.39 14.75
C THR A 15 -7.02 10.05 14.06
N ALA A 16 -6.75 10.10 12.77
CA ALA A 16 -6.11 8.99 12.09
C ALA A 16 -4.72 8.81 12.72
N SER A 17 -4.59 7.81 13.58
CA SER A 17 -3.29 7.37 14.08
C SER A 17 -2.51 6.78 12.92
N ALA A 18 -1.73 7.61 12.24
CA ALA A 18 -0.67 7.14 11.38
C ALA A 18 0.33 6.41 12.27
N ILE A 19 0.32 5.08 12.23
CA ILE A 19 1.42 4.27 12.76
C ILE A 19 2.59 4.54 11.83
N ALA A 20 3.41 5.52 12.19
CA ALA A 20 4.72 5.70 11.60
C ALA A 20 5.56 4.48 12.04
N LEU A 21 5.69 3.49 11.16
CA LEU A 21 6.76 2.51 11.26
C LEU A 21 8.07 3.29 11.06
N ALA A 22 8.69 3.68 12.17
CA ALA A 22 10.07 4.13 12.17
C ALA A 22 10.93 2.93 11.78
N ILE A 23 11.20 2.78 10.47
CA ILE A 23 12.31 1.96 10.00
C ILE A 23 13.55 2.72 10.49
N SER A 24 14.12 2.27 11.60
CA SER A 24 15.44 2.66 12.03
C SER A 24 16.45 2.16 10.98
N ALA A 25 16.65 2.95 9.92
CA ALA A 25 17.85 2.85 9.10
C ALA A 25 19.01 3.15 10.05
N GLY A 26 19.61 2.09 10.59
CA GLY A 26 20.73 2.17 11.51
C GLY A 26 21.84 2.99 10.85
N LEU A 27 22.06 4.17 11.39
CA LEU A 27 23.21 5.03 11.12
C LEU A 27 24.52 4.33 11.53
N ILE A 28 25.04 3.46 10.66
CA ILE A 28 26.39 2.87 10.83
C ILE A 28 27.43 3.67 9.99
N VAL A 29 27.04 4.73 9.31
CA VAL A 29 27.88 5.42 8.33
C VAL A 29 28.92 6.43 8.89
N PRO A 30 28.77 7.13 10.04
CA PRO A 30 29.77 8.12 10.41
C PRO A 30 31.08 7.56 10.99
N ALA A 31 31.10 6.35 11.56
CA ALA A 31 32.29 5.84 12.23
C ALA A 31 33.43 5.40 11.28
N VAL A 32 33.11 4.94 10.08
CA VAL A 32 34.10 4.43 9.10
C VAL A 32 34.80 5.57 8.37
N VAL A 33 34.12 6.67 8.08
CA VAL A 33 34.73 7.83 7.39
C VAL A 33 35.70 8.58 8.29
N GLN A 34 35.38 8.72 9.57
CA GLN A 34 36.30 9.34 10.55
C GLN A 34 37.56 8.49 10.81
N SER A 35 37.47 7.15 10.79
CA SER A 35 38.61 6.28 10.99
C SER A 35 39.61 6.36 9.86
N ASN A 36 39.21 6.54 8.62
CA ASN A 36 40.10 6.61 7.45
C ASN A 36 40.92 7.92 7.42
N ALA A 37 40.30 9.05 7.77
CA ALA A 37 41.03 10.34 7.86
C ALA A 37 42.04 10.36 9.00
N LEU A 38 41.70 9.79 10.14
CA LEU A 38 42.63 9.65 11.27
C LEU A 38 43.78 8.67 10.97
N GLN A 39 43.53 7.60 10.23
CA GLN A 39 44.58 6.65 9.81
C GLN A 39 45.55 7.26 8.78
N ALA A 40 45.04 7.98 7.79
CA ALA A 40 45.88 8.68 6.82
C ALA A 40 46.79 9.72 7.50
N LYS A 41 46.27 10.43 8.49
CA LYS A 41 47.02 11.41 9.28
C LYS A 41 48.09 10.74 10.15
N SER A 42 47.79 9.63 10.81
CA SER A 42 48.74 8.89 11.66
C SER A 42 49.88 8.27 10.86
N VAL A 43 49.62 7.80 9.64
CA VAL A 43 50.64 7.28 8.72
C VAL A 43 51.56 8.40 8.27
N ALA A 44 51.04 9.58 7.91
CA ALA A 44 51.83 10.74 7.52
C ALA A 44 52.72 11.27 8.67
N GLU A 45 52.18 11.36 9.88
CA GLU A 45 52.91 11.78 11.08
C GLU A 45 53.99 10.77 11.48
N THR A 46 53.73 9.47 11.38
CA THR A 46 54.68 8.41 11.67
C THR A 46 55.85 8.42 10.66
N THR A 47 55.55 8.67 9.39
CA THR A 47 56.59 8.79 8.33
C THR A 47 57.47 10.00 8.58
N ALA A 48 56.91 11.15 8.90
CA ALA A 48 57.67 12.37 9.21
C ALA A 48 58.56 12.22 10.46
N LEU A 49 58.03 11.56 11.50
CA LEU A 49 58.81 11.25 12.71
C LEU A 49 59.96 10.27 12.45
N SER A 50 59.77 9.28 11.59
CA SER A 50 60.82 8.31 11.25
C SER A 50 61.94 8.95 10.42
N GLU A 51 61.61 9.86 9.51
CA GLU A 51 62.61 10.63 8.75
C GLU A 51 63.40 11.57 9.63
N SER A 52 62.84 12.17 10.67
CA SER A 52 63.53 13.07 11.59
C SER A 52 64.42 12.37 12.60
N ASN A 53 64.19 11.09 12.89
CA ASN A 53 64.88 10.34 13.94
C ASN A 53 65.97 9.37 13.40
N GLY A 54 66.35 9.39 12.09
CA GLY A 54 67.44 8.62 11.53
C GLY A 54 67.21 7.09 11.60
N VAL A 55 65.98 6.61 11.60
CA VAL A 55 65.69 5.18 11.64
C VAL A 55 66.15 4.50 10.35
N HIS A 56 66.86 3.40 10.45
CA HIS A 56 67.39 2.65 9.31
C HIS A 56 66.34 2.26 8.30
N LYS A 57 66.61 2.46 7.00
CA LYS A 57 65.68 2.18 5.87
C LYS A 57 65.08 0.78 5.91
N GLU A 58 65.72 -0.20 6.50
CA GLU A 58 65.25 -1.58 6.64
C GLU A 58 64.05 -1.69 7.61
N GLN A 59 63.96 -0.84 8.64
CA GLN A 59 62.82 -0.77 9.54
C GLN A 59 61.64 -0.07 8.89
N LEU A 60 61.84 0.80 7.92
CA LEU A 60 60.77 1.49 7.19
C LEU A 60 60.02 0.56 6.22
N ALA A 61 60.63 -0.53 5.75
CA ALA A 61 60.04 -1.47 4.82
C ALA A 61 58.80 -2.22 5.38
N ILE A 62 58.66 -2.27 6.71
CA ILE A 62 57.49 -2.90 7.35
C ILE A 62 56.22 -2.04 7.25
N TYR A 63 56.34 -0.70 7.26
CA TYR A 63 55.20 0.22 7.27
C TYR A 63 54.34 0.15 6.02
N PRO A 64 54.88 0.11 4.78
CA PRO A 64 54.11 -0.05 3.57
C PRO A 64 53.30 -1.36 3.57
N ARG A 65 53.85 -2.43 4.14
CA ARG A 65 53.18 -3.73 4.25
C ARG A 65 52.02 -3.68 5.21
N ILE A 66 52.22 -3.09 6.40
CA ILE A 66 51.13 -2.90 7.39
C ILE A 66 50.03 -1.99 6.81
N ALA A 67 50.42 -0.92 6.12
CA ALA A 67 49.47 -0.02 5.47
C ALA A 67 48.65 -0.76 4.40
N LYS A 68 49.30 -1.57 3.56
CA LYS A 68 48.61 -2.38 2.55
C LYS A 68 47.65 -3.39 3.19
N GLU A 69 48.07 -4.11 4.21
CA GLU A 69 47.20 -5.07 4.93
C GLU A 69 45.93 -4.41 5.48
N ARG A 70 46.06 -3.21 6.06
CA ARG A 70 44.88 -2.45 6.54
C ARG A 70 43.94 -2.07 5.40
N VAL A 71 44.49 -1.62 4.27
CA VAL A 71 43.67 -1.27 3.08
C VAL A 71 42.98 -2.51 2.54
N ASP A 72 43.66 -3.64 2.47
CA ASP A 72 43.13 -4.91 2.00
C ASP A 72 42.00 -5.42 2.92
N ASN A 73 42.15 -5.28 4.24
CA ASN A 73 41.09 -5.64 5.20
C ASN A 73 39.85 -4.76 5.01
N VAL A 74 39.98 -3.47 4.74
CA VAL A 74 38.87 -2.58 4.45
C VAL A 74 38.17 -2.95 3.13
N ALA A 75 38.97 -3.28 2.10
CA ALA A 75 38.43 -3.75 0.82
C ALA A 75 37.61 -5.04 0.98
N GLN A 76 38.16 -6.01 1.73
CA GLN A 76 37.46 -7.27 2.02
C GLN A 76 36.13 -7.02 2.77
N ALA A 77 36.14 -6.18 3.81
CA ALA A 77 34.93 -5.84 4.54
C ALA A 77 33.90 -5.14 3.65
N THR A 78 34.36 -4.26 2.74
CA THR A 78 33.51 -3.58 1.76
C THR A 78 32.88 -4.57 0.78
N LEU A 79 33.63 -5.57 0.30
CA LEU A 79 33.13 -6.64 -0.55
C LEU A 79 32.01 -7.46 0.14
N VAL A 80 32.22 -7.85 1.39
CA VAL A 80 31.21 -8.57 2.18
C VAL A 80 29.93 -7.75 2.30
N HIS A 81 30.05 -6.46 2.60
CA HIS A 81 28.90 -5.57 2.67
C HIS A 81 28.23 -5.42 1.31
N ALA A 82 28.98 -5.21 0.23
CA ALA A 82 28.44 -5.09 -1.12
C ALA A 82 27.64 -6.33 -1.55
N HIS A 83 28.15 -7.52 -1.28
CA HIS A 83 27.43 -8.77 -1.56
C HIS A 83 26.12 -8.87 -0.78
N SER A 84 26.11 -8.47 0.49
CA SER A 84 24.89 -8.42 1.30
C SER A 84 23.86 -7.45 0.72
N VAL A 85 24.29 -6.25 0.31
CA VAL A 85 23.41 -5.25 -0.32
C VAL A 85 22.84 -5.77 -1.64
N ILE A 86 23.67 -6.35 -2.51
CA ILE A 86 23.20 -6.97 -3.77
C ILE A 86 22.13 -8.02 -3.48
N ALA A 87 22.37 -8.92 -2.53
CA ALA A 87 21.43 -9.97 -2.20
C ALA A 87 20.06 -9.43 -1.74
N GLN A 88 20.06 -8.34 -0.95
CA GLN A 88 18.86 -7.72 -0.40
C GLN A 88 18.12 -6.82 -1.39
N THR A 89 18.80 -6.28 -2.41
CA THR A 89 18.24 -5.22 -3.25
C THR A 89 18.00 -5.63 -4.71
N LYS A 90 18.54 -6.76 -5.17
CA LYS A 90 18.45 -7.23 -6.57
C LYS A 90 17.04 -7.40 -7.12
N SER A 91 16.04 -7.60 -6.26
CA SER A 91 14.63 -7.69 -6.64
C SER A 91 13.91 -6.34 -6.67
N LYS A 92 14.57 -5.28 -6.21
CA LYS A 92 13.97 -3.95 -6.00
C LYS A 92 14.54 -2.90 -6.94
N THR A 93 15.82 -3.04 -7.31
CA THR A 93 16.53 -2.05 -8.12
C THR A 93 17.63 -2.70 -8.98
N ASP A 94 18.16 -1.94 -9.95
CA ASP A 94 19.32 -2.37 -10.72
C ASP A 94 20.58 -2.40 -9.84
N VAL A 95 21.16 -3.57 -9.70
CA VAL A 95 22.40 -3.80 -8.94
C VAL A 95 23.64 -3.88 -9.83
N THR A 96 23.51 -3.71 -11.15
CA THR A 96 24.61 -3.81 -12.11
C THR A 96 25.78 -2.88 -11.78
N PRO A 97 25.59 -1.60 -11.44
CA PRO A 97 26.70 -0.72 -11.06
C PRO A 97 27.48 -1.22 -9.85
N LEU A 98 26.78 -1.73 -8.83
CA LEU A 98 27.42 -2.28 -7.64
C LEU A 98 28.14 -3.60 -7.94
N THR A 99 27.53 -4.46 -8.75
CA THR A 99 28.14 -5.72 -9.18
C THR A 99 29.44 -5.48 -9.94
N ASN A 100 29.47 -4.48 -10.82
CA ASN A 100 30.69 -4.08 -11.54
C ASN A 100 31.75 -3.55 -10.57
N ALA A 101 31.39 -2.70 -9.62
CA ALA A 101 32.33 -2.18 -8.62
C ALA A 101 32.94 -3.32 -7.77
N VAL A 102 32.10 -4.29 -7.37
CA VAL A 102 32.56 -5.51 -6.68
C VAL A 102 33.56 -6.31 -7.53
N ALA A 103 33.29 -6.52 -8.82
CA ALA A 103 34.16 -7.26 -9.72
C ALA A 103 35.52 -6.61 -9.85
N TYR A 104 35.59 -5.27 -9.95
CA TYR A 104 36.86 -4.54 -9.99
C TYR A 104 37.59 -4.63 -8.64
N LEU A 105 36.93 -4.48 -7.51
CA LEU A 105 37.54 -4.53 -6.20
C LEU A 105 38.00 -5.93 -5.80
N SER A 106 37.44 -7.00 -6.36
CA SER A 106 37.71 -8.40 -5.99
C SER A 106 39.18 -8.80 -6.14
N ASN A 107 39.97 -8.09 -6.97
CA ASN A 107 41.38 -8.34 -7.16
C ASN A 107 42.32 -7.46 -6.28
N TYR A 108 41.80 -6.93 -5.16
CA TYR A 108 42.49 -5.96 -4.30
C TYR A 108 43.84 -6.42 -3.82
N ASN A 109 44.08 -7.71 -3.62
CA ASN A 109 45.31 -8.29 -3.09
C ASN A 109 46.53 -8.10 -4.00
N VAL A 110 46.32 -8.01 -5.33
CA VAL A 110 47.39 -7.83 -6.32
C VAL A 110 47.58 -6.38 -6.76
N LEU A 111 46.75 -5.47 -6.27
CA LEU A 111 46.79 -4.06 -6.64
C LEU A 111 47.57 -3.21 -5.62
N SER A 112 48.05 -2.03 -6.06
CA SER A 112 48.65 -1.07 -5.14
C SER A 112 47.63 -0.49 -4.15
N ALA A 113 48.09 -0.15 -2.94
CA ALA A 113 47.18 0.41 -1.90
C ALA A 113 46.38 1.63 -2.39
N LYS A 114 47.00 2.52 -3.20
CA LYS A 114 46.33 3.69 -3.77
C LYS A 114 45.15 3.32 -4.66
N VAL A 115 45.31 2.31 -5.50
CA VAL A 115 44.24 1.81 -6.39
C VAL A 115 43.14 1.15 -5.58
N VAL A 116 43.49 0.33 -4.59
CA VAL A 116 42.54 -0.35 -3.72
C VAL A 116 41.69 0.66 -2.93
N ILE A 117 42.32 1.72 -2.40
CA ILE A 117 41.57 2.79 -1.71
C ILE A 117 40.54 3.41 -2.63
N HIS A 118 40.91 3.80 -3.87
CA HIS A 118 40.01 4.42 -4.82
C HIS A 118 38.84 3.47 -5.18
N MET A 119 39.15 2.20 -5.48
CA MET A 119 38.11 1.20 -5.81
C MET A 119 37.20 0.93 -4.62
N THR A 120 37.73 0.93 -3.40
CA THR A 120 36.93 0.78 -2.18
C THR A 120 35.93 1.92 -2.01
N GLU A 121 36.35 3.17 -2.19
CA GLU A 121 35.46 4.32 -2.14
C GLU A 121 34.37 4.25 -3.25
N THR A 122 34.77 3.95 -4.50
CA THR A 122 33.81 3.74 -5.59
C THR A 122 32.80 2.66 -5.26
N THR A 123 33.22 1.56 -4.62
CA THR A 123 32.30 0.48 -4.21
C THR A 123 31.37 0.93 -3.09
N LYS A 124 31.85 1.72 -2.13
CA LYS A 124 31.02 2.30 -1.08
C LYS A 124 29.97 3.26 -1.64
N ASP A 125 30.33 4.09 -2.60
CA ASP A 125 29.40 5.00 -3.30
C ASP A 125 28.32 4.20 -4.06
N ALA A 126 28.72 3.11 -4.72
CA ALA A 126 27.79 2.21 -5.38
C ALA A 126 26.84 1.50 -4.38
N ILE A 127 27.36 1.09 -3.21
CA ILE A 127 26.54 0.55 -2.11
C ILE A 127 25.50 1.58 -1.67
N ALA A 128 25.93 2.82 -1.40
CA ALA A 128 25.04 3.88 -0.95
C ALA A 128 23.93 4.19 -1.98
N THR A 129 24.32 4.32 -3.25
CA THR A 129 23.39 4.58 -4.36
C THR A 129 22.38 3.44 -4.53
N THR A 130 22.86 2.19 -4.52
CA THR A 130 21.97 1.01 -4.67
C THR A 130 21.01 0.88 -3.49
N SER A 131 21.52 1.11 -2.26
CA SER A 131 20.68 1.08 -1.06
C SER A 131 19.61 2.17 -1.07
N ALA A 132 19.97 3.39 -1.50
CA ALA A 132 19.02 4.50 -1.62
C ALA A 132 17.94 4.21 -2.68
N ALA A 133 18.32 3.66 -3.83
CA ALA A 133 17.39 3.27 -4.88
C ALA A 133 16.42 2.17 -4.42
N ALA A 134 16.90 1.19 -3.67
CA ALA A 134 16.05 0.15 -3.10
C ALA A 134 15.09 0.69 -2.05
N ALA A 135 15.54 1.60 -1.17
CA ALA A 135 14.68 2.26 -0.19
C ALA A 135 13.58 3.11 -0.85
N GLU A 136 13.91 3.78 -1.95
CA GLU A 136 12.93 4.53 -2.76
C GLU A 136 11.91 3.59 -3.40
N ALA A 137 12.33 2.45 -3.94
CA ALA A 137 11.42 1.45 -4.48
C ALA A 137 10.45 0.92 -3.41
N ASP A 138 10.95 0.64 -2.20
CA ASP A 138 10.12 0.22 -1.07
C ASP A 138 9.12 1.32 -0.65
N ARG A 139 9.53 2.59 -0.63
CA ARG A 139 8.66 3.73 -0.35
C ARG A 139 7.52 3.83 -1.36
N VAL A 140 7.85 3.80 -2.64
CA VAL A 140 6.85 3.85 -3.73
C VAL A 140 5.90 2.66 -3.67
N ALA A 141 6.40 1.45 -3.39
CA ALA A 141 5.55 0.27 -3.22
C ALA A 141 4.61 0.40 -2.03
N ALA A 142 5.08 0.92 -0.90
CA ALA A 142 4.27 1.16 0.29
C ALA A 142 3.18 2.22 0.06
N GLU A 143 3.50 3.32 -0.63
CA GLU A 143 2.53 4.37 -0.99
C GLU A 143 1.44 3.82 -1.91
N LYS A 144 1.82 3.03 -2.92
CA LYS A 144 0.86 2.39 -3.83
C LYS A 144 -0.05 1.41 -3.08
N ALA A 145 0.50 0.61 -2.18
CA ALA A 145 -0.28 -0.32 -1.35
C ALA A 145 -1.24 0.42 -0.42
N ALA A 146 -0.80 1.52 0.21
CA ALA A 146 -1.64 2.35 1.07
C ALA A 146 -2.78 3.03 0.27
N ALA A 147 -2.49 3.55 -0.92
CA ALA A 147 -3.50 4.12 -1.81
C ALA A 147 -4.54 3.08 -2.24
N ALA A 148 -4.10 1.86 -2.60
CA ALA A 148 -5.01 0.77 -2.96
C ALA A 148 -5.88 0.34 -1.77
N ALA A 149 -5.32 0.25 -0.57
CA ALA A 149 -6.06 -0.06 0.65
C ALA A 149 -7.09 1.02 0.99
N ALA A 150 -6.73 2.30 0.84
CA ALA A 150 -7.65 3.41 1.05
C ALA A 150 -8.82 3.40 0.03
N ALA A 151 -8.53 3.14 -1.24
CA ALA A 151 -9.56 3.02 -2.28
C ALA A 151 -10.50 1.83 -2.00
N ALA A 152 -9.97 0.68 -1.58
CA ALA A 152 -10.77 -0.48 -1.20
C ALA A 152 -11.66 -0.19 0.01
N ALA A 153 -11.13 0.51 1.03
CA ALA A 153 -11.91 0.91 2.20
C ALA A 153 -13.03 1.90 1.85
N GLN A 154 -12.78 2.85 0.95
CA GLN A 154 -13.79 3.78 0.45
C GLN A 154 -14.89 3.05 -0.33
N ALA A 155 -14.52 2.11 -1.20
CA ALA A 155 -15.48 1.29 -1.95
C ALA A 155 -16.35 0.44 -1.02
N ALA A 156 -15.76 -0.18 -0.01
CA ALA A 156 -16.48 -0.96 1.00
C ALA A 156 -17.45 -0.07 1.82
N ALA A 157 -17.02 1.13 2.21
CA ALA A 157 -17.86 2.08 2.92
C ALA A 157 -19.03 2.57 2.06
N ALA A 158 -18.79 2.85 0.78
CA ALA A 158 -19.83 3.24 -0.18
C ALA A 158 -20.86 2.11 -0.38
N GLN A 159 -20.39 0.87 -0.52
CA GLN A 159 -21.28 -0.29 -0.61
C GLN A 159 -22.09 -0.50 0.67
N ALA A 160 -21.46 -0.38 1.84
CA ALA A 160 -22.15 -0.48 3.12
C ALA A 160 -23.25 0.60 3.26
N ALA A 161 -22.97 1.83 2.83
CA ALA A 161 -23.97 2.91 2.81
C ALA A 161 -25.13 2.61 1.83
N ALA A 162 -24.82 2.11 0.63
CA ALA A 162 -25.82 1.70 -0.36
C ALA A 162 -26.67 0.51 0.11
N ASN A 163 -26.13 -0.36 0.96
CA ASN A 163 -26.84 -1.51 1.53
C ASN A 163 -27.78 -1.14 2.70
N THR A 164 -27.75 0.10 3.20
CA THR A 164 -28.76 0.55 4.17
C THR A 164 -30.12 0.69 3.48
N PRO A 165 -31.25 0.56 4.19
CA PRO A 165 -32.57 0.76 3.58
C PRO A 165 -32.72 2.09 2.86
N ASP A 166 -32.17 3.18 3.39
CA ASP A 166 -32.24 4.50 2.76
C ASP A 166 -31.31 4.60 1.54
N GLY A 167 -30.11 4.02 1.61
CA GLY A 167 -29.19 3.92 0.46
C GLY A 167 -29.77 3.06 -0.66
N ALA A 168 -30.42 1.96 -0.31
CA ALA A 168 -31.11 1.09 -1.28
C ALA A 168 -32.28 1.83 -1.97
N ARG A 169 -33.10 2.60 -1.22
CA ARG A 169 -34.15 3.46 -1.80
C ARG A 169 -33.56 4.49 -2.76
N ALA A 170 -32.49 5.19 -2.37
CA ALA A 170 -31.86 6.17 -3.22
C ALA A 170 -31.31 5.55 -4.52
N THR A 171 -30.67 4.39 -4.40
CA THR A 171 -30.15 3.60 -5.53
C THR A 171 -31.28 3.17 -6.46
N ALA A 172 -32.37 2.64 -5.90
CA ALA A 172 -33.51 2.19 -6.69
C ALA A 172 -34.21 3.34 -7.41
N ARG A 173 -34.40 4.50 -6.75
CA ARG A 173 -34.98 5.71 -7.37
C ARG A 173 -34.17 6.14 -8.59
N SER A 174 -32.82 6.18 -8.44
CA SER A 174 -31.91 6.54 -9.53
C SER A 174 -31.97 5.53 -10.69
N MET A 175 -31.92 4.24 -10.38
CA MET A 175 -31.98 3.18 -11.42
C MET A 175 -33.35 3.12 -12.10
N ALA A 176 -34.45 3.27 -11.37
CA ALA A 176 -35.80 3.29 -11.91
C ALA A 176 -35.96 4.43 -12.93
N ALA A 177 -35.52 5.63 -12.58
CA ALA A 177 -35.60 6.78 -13.46
C ALA A 177 -34.68 6.63 -14.69
N SER A 178 -33.42 6.23 -14.50
CA SER A 178 -32.43 6.21 -15.58
C SER A 178 -32.61 5.03 -16.56
N SER A 179 -33.05 3.87 -16.07
CA SER A 179 -33.11 2.64 -16.89
C SER A 179 -34.51 2.36 -17.44
N TYR A 180 -35.55 2.86 -16.78
CA TYR A 180 -36.96 2.55 -17.15
C TYR A 180 -37.82 3.79 -17.36
N GLY A 181 -37.31 5.00 -17.10
CA GLY A 181 -38.09 6.23 -17.13
C GLY A 181 -39.16 6.33 -16.05
N TRP A 182 -39.06 5.52 -15.00
CA TRP A 182 -40.05 5.54 -13.90
C TRP A 182 -39.73 6.71 -12.96
N GLY A 183 -40.66 7.67 -12.95
CA GLY A 183 -40.59 8.85 -12.10
C GLY A 183 -41.01 8.60 -10.65
N ASP A 184 -41.20 9.69 -9.91
CA ASP A 184 -41.52 9.63 -8.47
C ASP A 184 -42.85 8.94 -8.16
N ASP A 185 -43.81 9.04 -9.05
CA ASP A 185 -45.11 8.34 -8.97
C ASP A 185 -44.93 6.81 -8.93
N GLN A 186 -44.13 6.29 -9.87
CA GLN A 186 -43.81 4.85 -9.91
C GLN A 186 -42.91 4.43 -8.75
N PHE A 187 -41.99 5.32 -8.35
CA PHE A 187 -41.13 5.03 -7.21
C PHE A 187 -41.92 4.92 -5.88
N GLN A 188 -42.97 5.70 -5.66
CA GLN A 188 -43.82 5.56 -4.47
C GLN A 188 -44.45 4.16 -4.38
N CYS A 189 -44.90 3.61 -5.51
CA CYS A 189 -45.43 2.25 -5.56
C CYS A 189 -44.32 1.22 -5.26
N LEU A 190 -43.13 1.40 -5.82
CA LEU A 190 -41.96 0.55 -5.56
C LEU A 190 -41.57 0.58 -4.08
N ASP A 191 -41.53 1.77 -3.47
CA ASP A 191 -41.21 1.93 -2.06
C ASP A 191 -42.23 1.20 -1.18
N SER A 192 -43.51 1.31 -1.48
CA SER A 192 -44.57 0.58 -0.78
C SER A 192 -44.41 -0.93 -0.92
N LEU A 193 -44.11 -1.41 -2.14
CA LEU A 193 -43.92 -2.82 -2.43
C LEU A 193 -42.72 -3.40 -1.66
N TRP A 194 -41.55 -2.83 -1.82
CA TRP A 194 -40.36 -3.40 -1.20
C TRP A 194 -40.22 -3.08 0.30
N SER A 195 -40.96 -2.09 0.80
CA SER A 195 -41.14 -1.94 2.26
C SER A 195 -41.96 -3.10 2.84
N LYS A 196 -43.02 -3.56 2.13
CA LYS A 196 -43.81 -4.74 2.51
C LYS A 196 -42.97 -6.03 2.42
N GLU A 197 -42.17 -6.20 1.35
CA GLU A 197 -41.46 -7.45 1.08
C GLU A 197 -40.27 -7.68 2.06
N SER A 198 -39.46 -6.68 2.26
CA SER A 198 -38.17 -6.82 2.98
C SER A 198 -37.86 -5.70 3.96
N GLY A 199 -38.60 -4.60 3.94
CA GLY A 199 -38.19 -3.34 4.56
C GLY A 199 -36.95 -2.77 3.94
N TRP A 200 -36.71 -3.04 2.64
CA TRP A 200 -35.49 -2.62 1.91
C TRP A 200 -34.20 -3.24 2.42
N ARG A 201 -34.25 -4.35 3.12
CA ARG A 201 -33.06 -4.99 3.67
C ARG A 201 -32.47 -5.97 2.67
N VAL A 202 -31.18 -5.77 2.39
CA VAL A 202 -30.41 -6.63 1.49
C VAL A 202 -30.24 -8.06 2.04
N ASP A 203 -30.24 -8.20 3.36
CA ASP A 203 -30.08 -9.46 4.08
C ASP A 203 -31.42 -10.12 4.46
N ALA A 204 -32.53 -9.58 4.00
CA ALA A 204 -33.86 -10.15 4.29
C ALA A 204 -33.96 -11.58 3.75
N SER A 205 -34.45 -12.49 4.58
CA SER A 205 -34.70 -13.88 4.22
C SER A 205 -35.95 -14.39 4.89
N ASN A 206 -36.84 -15.01 4.10
CA ASN A 206 -38.01 -15.70 4.61
C ASN A 206 -37.67 -17.18 4.83
N GLY A 207 -37.52 -17.57 6.10
CA GLY A 207 -37.12 -18.94 6.48
C GLY A 207 -38.10 -20.04 6.05
N SER A 208 -39.35 -19.74 5.76
CA SER A 208 -40.36 -20.72 5.33
C SER A 208 -40.37 -20.90 3.81
N SER A 209 -40.29 -19.83 3.03
CA SER A 209 -40.31 -19.89 1.56
C SER A 209 -38.92 -19.90 0.92
N GLY A 210 -37.91 -19.36 1.57
CA GLY A 210 -36.57 -19.13 1.00
C GLY A 210 -36.45 -17.87 0.13
N ALA A 211 -37.47 -17.00 0.14
CA ALA A 211 -37.43 -15.71 -0.54
C ALA A 211 -36.33 -14.82 0.06
N THR A 212 -35.59 -14.12 -0.76
CA THR A 212 -34.33 -13.48 -0.34
C THR A 212 -34.19 -12.06 -0.90
N GLY A 213 -33.62 -11.19 -0.07
CA GLY A 213 -33.15 -9.85 -0.41
C GLY A 213 -34.29 -8.83 -0.54
N ILE A 214 -33.93 -7.64 -1.05
CA ILE A 214 -34.83 -6.50 -1.20
C ILE A 214 -36.09 -6.89 -1.97
N PRO A 215 -36.01 -7.58 -3.14
CA PRO A 215 -37.21 -7.94 -3.93
C PRO A 215 -37.85 -9.25 -3.48
N GLN A 216 -37.38 -9.94 -2.47
CA GLN A 216 -37.82 -11.27 -2.04
C GLN A 216 -37.85 -12.30 -3.19
N ALA A 217 -36.74 -12.38 -3.94
CA ALA A 217 -36.56 -13.31 -5.05
C ALA A 217 -36.66 -14.77 -4.59
N LEU A 218 -37.36 -15.62 -5.34
CA LEU A 218 -37.52 -17.04 -5.06
C LEU A 218 -37.24 -17.93 -6.29
N PRO A 219 -36.20 -18.77 -6.30
CA PRO A 219 -35.07 -18.74 -5.33
C PRO A 219 -34.23 -17.47 -5.46
N GLY A 220 -33.56 -17.06 -4.36
CA GLY A 220 -32.67 -15.88 -4.34
C GLY A 220 -31.57 -15.91 -5.41
N SER A 221 -31.09 -17.10 -5.78
CA SER A 221 -30.06 -17.30 -6.82
C SER A 221 -30.45 -16.77 -8.22
N LYS A 222 -31.73 -16.50 -8.49
CA LYS A 222 -32.16 -15.82 -9.73
C LYS A 222 -31.50 -14.46 -9.89
N MET A 223 -31.17 -13.79 -8.78
CA MET A 223 -30.51 -12.48 -8.79
C MET A 223 -29.07 -12.52 -9.30
N ALA A 224 -28.44 -13.72 -9.40
CA ALA A 224 -27.12 -13.90 -9.98
C ALA A 224 -27.06 -13.50 -11.47
N THR A 225 -28.18 -13.45 -12.16
CA THR A 225 -28.25 -12.92 -13.54
C THR A 225 -27.97 -11.43 -13.64
N ALA A 226 -28.04 -10.69 -12.53
CA ALA A 226 -27.72 -9.26 -12.46
C ALA A 226 -26.30 -8.98 -11.98
N GLY A 227 -25.68 -9.93 -11.27
CA GLY A 227 -24.30 -9.85 -10.78
C GLY A 227 -23.99 -10.95 -9.75
N ASP A 228 -22.75 -11.39 -9.69
CA ASP A 228 -22.29 -12.49 -8.82
C ASP A 228 -22.35 -12.11 -7.33
N ASP A 229 -22.35 -10.82 -7.01
CA ASP A 229 -22.40 -10.26 -5.66
C ASP A 229 -23.83 -10.06 -5.11
N TRP A 230 -24.81 -10.63 -5.78
CA TRP A 230 -26.25 -10.46 -5.46
C TRP A 230 -26.59 -10.73 -3.99
N ALA A 231 -25.86 -11.62 -3.33
CA ALA A 231 -26.16 -11.98 -1.94
C ALA A 231 -25.87 -10.84 -0.94
N THR A 232 -24.97 -9.91 -1.30
CA THR A 232 -24.45 -8.88 -0.39
C THR A 232 -24.51 -7.45 -0.95
N ASN A 233 -25.02 -7.27 -2.17
CA ASN A 233 -25.04 -5.98 -2.84
C ASN A 233 -26.48 -5.54 -3.18
N ALA A 234 -26.95 -4.50 -2.50
CA ALA A 234 -28.27 -3.92 -2.74
C ALA A 234 -28.47 -3.49 -4.20
N ALA A 235 -27.46 -2.89 -4.83
CA ALA A 235 -27.58 -2.42 -6.21
C ALA A 235 -27.85 -3.58 -7.19
N THR A 236 -27.21 -4.73 -6.98
CA THR A 236 -27.41 -5.93 -7.79
C THR A 236 -28.81 -6.51 -7.59
N GLN A 237 -29.30 -6.58 -6.35
CA GLN A 237 -30.66 -7.01 -6.04
C GLN A 237 -31.72 -6.07 -6.64
N ILE A 238 -31.50 -4.77 -6.51
CA ILE A 238 -32.35 -3.72 -7.08
C ILE A 238 -32.42 -3.84 -8.60
N LYS A 239 -31.27 -3.95 -9.26
CA LYS A 239 -31.17 -4.12 -10.72
C LYS A 239 -32.00 -5.32 -11.19
N TRP A 240 -31.87 -6.44 -10.50
CA TRP A 240 -32.65 -7.64 -10.80
C TRP A 240 -34.13 -7.41 -10.57
N GLY A 241 -34.52 -6.87 -9.42
CA GLY A 241 -35.91 -6.64 -9.05
C GLY A 241 -36.64 -5.67 -9.98
N LEU A 242 -35.97 -4.57 -10.39
CA LEU A 242 -36.54 -3.64 -11.39
C LEU A 242 -36.73 -4.33 -12.74
N GLY A 243 -35.77 -5.16 -13.19
CA GLY A 243 -35.93 -5.96 -14.40
C GLY A 243 -37.07 -6.97 -14.32
N TYR A 244 -37.22 -7.61 -13.15
CA TYR A 244 -38.37 -8.52 -12.91
C TYR A 244 -39.69 -7.80 -12.98
N ILE A 245 -39.85 -6.63 -12.33
CA ILE A 245 -41.05 -5.82 -12.37
C ILE A 245 -41.36 -5.38 -13.81
N ALA A 246 -40.36 -4.91 -14.55
CA ALA A 246 -40.54 -4.49 -15.94
C ALA A 246 -41.04 -5.64 -16.84
N GLY A 247 -40.46 -6.82 -16.69
CA GLY A 247 -40.80 -7.99 -17.51
C GLY A 247 -42.14 -8.64 -17.15
N SER A 248 -42.49 -8.63 -15.85
CA SER A 248 -43.67 -9.35 -15.36
C SER A 248 -44.91 -8.48 -15.23
N TYR A 249 -44.75 -7.20 -14.86
CA TYR A 249 -45.84 -6.28 -14.52
C TYR A 249 -45.86 -4.99 -15.36
N GLY A 250 -44.75 -4.72 -16.08
CA GLY A 250 -44.58 -3.49 -16.85
C GLY A 250 -44.21 -2.28 -16.00
N THR A 251 -44.79 -2.08 -14.83
CA THR A 251 -44.54 -0.93 -13.95
C THR A 251 -44.58 -1.28 -12.47
N PRO A 252 -43.91 -0.52 -11.59
CA PRO A 252 -43.99 -0.68 -10.13
C PRO A 252 -45.40 -0.57 -9.57
N CYS A 253 -46.22 0.35 -10.07
CA CYS A 253 -47.61 0.50 -9.58
C CYS A 253 -48.46 -0.70 -9.96
N ALA A 254 -48.28 -1.32 -11.12
CA ALA A 254 -48.97 -2.56 -11.49
C ALA A 254 -48.55 -3.72 -10.57
N ALA A 255 -47.24 -3.87 -10.29
CA ALA A 255 -46.72 -4.87 -9.33
C ALA A 255 -47.30 -4.65 -7.92
N TRP A 256 -47.33 -3.40 -7.45
CA TRP A 256 -47.91 -3.05 -6.15
C TRP A 256 -49.40 -3.38 -6.07
N SER A 257 -50.18 -3.01 -7.08
CA SER A 257 -51.62 -3.36 -7.14
C SER A 257 -51.84 -4.86 -7.12
N HIS A 258 -51.00 -5.63 -7.84
CA HIS A 258 -51.07 -7.10 -7.80
C HIS A 258 -50.76 -7.62 -6.40
N SER A 259 -49.68 -7.16 -5.78
CA SER A 259 -49.31 -7.55 -4.40
C SER A 259 -50.35 -7.21 -3.36
N GLN A 260 -51.12 -6.12 -3.55
CA GLN A 260 -52.24 -5.80 -2.67
C GLN A 260 -53.41 -6.75 -2.83
N SER A 261 -53.67 -7.27 -4.03
CA SER A 261 -54.83 -8.13 -4.33
C SER A 261 -54.58 -9.58 -3.93
N VAL A 262 -53.39 -10.12 -4.10
CA VAL A 262 -53.08 -11.56 -3.94
C VAL A 262 -51.99 -11.84 -2.91
N ASN A 263 -51.42 -10.80 -2.31
CA ASN A 263 -50.40 -10.85 -1.27
C ASN A 263 -49.01 -11.35 -1.70
N TRP A 264 -48.74 -11.39 -3.03
CA TRP A 264 -47.42 -11.67 -3.64
C TRP A 264 -47.27 -10.89 -4.95
N TYR A 265 -46.04 -10.87 -5.50
CA TYR A 265 -45.80 -10.30 -6.83
C TYR A 265 -44.68 -11.05 -7.57
#